data_b14086a30fcaaf45fd81a1216bb6d990
#
_entry.id   b14086a30fcaaf45fd81a1216bb6d990
#
_cell.length_a   1.000
_cell.length_b   1.000
_cell.length_c   1.000
_cell.angle_alpha   90.00
_cell.angle_beta   90.00
_cell.angle_gamma   90.00
#
_symmetry.space_group_name_H-M   'P 1'
#
loop_
_entity.id
_entity.type
_entity.pdbx_description
1 polymer ?
#
loop_
_entity_poly.entity_id
_entity_poly.type
_entity_poly.pdbx_seq_one_letter_code
_entity_poly.pdbx_strand_id
1 'polypeptide(L)'
;MPMDPQEARLLDTQLAERLADTRLEAARLDESLAELLRDRADGTADDEHDPEGTPLSAEWSRMAGVREALTRSLHELEAARERLGAGGYGDCARCGRPIGAARLTARPTAELCIDCARRAESRRR
;
A
#
# COMPACT_ATOMS: atom_id res chain seq x y z
N MET A 1 -22.67 -15.48 0.25
CA MET A 1 -23.36 -15.18 -1.01
C MET A 1 -22.35 -14.78 -2.08
N PRO A 2 -22.44 -15.37 -3.25
CA PRO A 2 -21.58 -14.94 -4.34
C PRO A 2 -21.94 -13.53 -4.77
N MET A 3 -20.91 -12.76 -5.06
CA MET A 3 -21.07 -11.39 -5.53
C MET A 3 -21.64 -11.38 -6.95
N ASP A 4 -22.51 -10.40 -7.22
CA ASP A 4 -23.05 -10.18 -8.56
C ASP A 4 -21.88 -9.94 -9.54
N PRO A 5 -21.88 -10.60 -10.73
CA PRO A 5 -20.84 -10.39 -11.72
C PRO A 5 -20.60 -8.94 -12.13
N GLN A 6 -21.64 -8.10 -12.13
CA GLN A 6 -21.48 -6.67 -12.43
C GLN A 6 -20.75 -5.94 -11.32
N GLU A 7 -21.08 -6.23 -10.08
CA GLU A 7 -20.38 -5.68 -8.91
C GLU A 7 -18.91 -6.11 -8.91
N ALA A 8 -18.66 -7.38 -9.22
CA ALA A 8 -17.29 -7.91 -9.29
C ALA A 8 -16.46 -7.19 -10.34
N ARG A 9 -17.04 -6.93 -11.52
CA ARG A 9 -16.35 -6.19 -12.59
C ARG A 9 -16.05 -4.75 -12.19
N LEU A 10 -17.02 -4.10 -11.54
CA LEU A 10 -16.83 -2.72 -11.06
C LEU A 10 -15.72 -2.65 -10.02
N LEU A 11 -15.72 -3.57 -9.07
CA LEU A 11 -14.69 -3.64 -8.05
C LEU A 11 -13.31 -3.94 -8.66
N ASP A 12 -13.25 -4.85 -9.63
CA ASP A 12 -11.99 -5.15 -10.31
C ASP A 12 -11.44 -3.91 -11.02
N THR A 13 -12.30 -3.16 -11.69
CA THR A 13 -11.93 -1.89 -12.34
C THR A 13 -11.38 -0.90 -11.31
N GLN A 14 -12.07 -0.73 -10.19
CA GLN A 14 -11.64 0.17 -9.13
C GLN A 14 -10.30 -0.24 -8.52
N LEU A 15 -10.11 -1.53 -8.27
CA LEU A 15 -8.85 -2.05 -7.75
C LEU A 15 -7.72 -1.88 -8.77
N ALA A 16 -8.01 -2.11 -10.05
CA ALA A 16 -7.03 -1.93 -11.14
C ALA A 16 -6.60 -0.46 -11.26
N GLU A 17 -7.53 0.48 -11.14
CA GLU A 17 -7.24 1.92 -11.19
C GLU A 17 -6.37 2.33 -10.00
N ARG A 18 -6.71 1.87 -8.80
CA ARG A 18 -5.91 2.13 -7.60
C ARG A 18 -4.51 1.55 -7.73
N LEU A 19 -4.42 0.34 -8.28
CA LEU A 19 -3.13 -0.32 -8.50
C LEU A 19 -2.27 0.49 -9.47
N ALA A 20 -2.85 0.96 -10.58
CA ALA A 20 -2.15 1.79 -11.55
C ALA A 20 -1.67 3.11 -10.93
N ASP A 21 -2.53 3.78 -10.17
CA ASP A 21 -2.19 5.04 -9.48
C ASP A 21 -1.06 4.82 -8.46
N THR A 22 -1.12 3.75 -7.71
CA THR A 22 -0.11 3.43 -6.70
C THR A 22 1.24 3.09 -7.36
N ARG A 23 1.22 2.37 -8.48
CA ARG A 23 2.44 2.08 -9.26
C ARG A 23 3.07 3.36 -9.78
N LEU A 24 2.26 4.28 -10.27
CA LEU A 24 2.76 5.56 -10.77
C LEU A 24 3.38 6.39 -9.63
N GLU A 25 2.72 6.42 -8.49
CA GLU A 25 3.23 7.10 -7.30
C GLU A 25 4.56 6.51 -6.85
N ALA A 26 4.66 5.18 -6.85
CA ALA A 26 5.89 4.47 -6.50
C ALA A 26 7.02 4.80 -7.47
N ALA A 27 6.73 4.85 -8.78
CA ALA A 27 7.70 5.18 -9.80
C ALA A 27 8.22 6.63 -9.64
N ARG A 28 7.33 7.57 -9.35
CA ARG A 28 7.72 8.96 -9.10
C ARG A 28 8.61 9.09 -7.88
N LEU A 29 8.31 8.34 -6.85
CA LEU A 29 9.11 8.35 -5.63
C LEU A 29 10.49 7.72 -5.88
N ASP A 30 10.56 6.66 -6.68
CA ASP A 30 11.83 6.05 -7.08
C ASP A 30 12.72 7.05 -7.84
N GLU A 31 12.12 7.85 -8.73
CA GLU A 31 12.84 8.92 -9.44
C GLU A 31 13.37 9.97 -8.46
N SER A 32 12.53 10.37 -7.50
CA SER A 32 12.95 11.35 -6.49
C SER A 32 14.09 10.83 -5.62
N LEU A 33 14.02 9.54 -5.24
CA LEU A 33 15.10 8.91 -4.48
C LEU A 33 16.40 8.85 -5.28
N ALA A 34 16.31 8.54 -6.58
CA ALA A 34 17.46 8.49 -7.46
C ALA A 34 18.10 9.89 -7.62
N GLU A 35 17.27 10.94 -7.75
CA GLU A 35 17.73 12.32 -7.81
C GLU A 35 18.46 12.73 -6.53
N LEU A 36 17.88 12.36 -5.39
CA LEU A 36 18.46 12.64 -4.08
C LEU A 36 19.83 11.98 -3.94
N LEU A 37 19.98 10.75 -4.42
CA LEU A 37 21.27 10.06 -4.44
C LEU A 37 22.28 10.74 -5.34
N ARG A 38 21.87 11.20 -6.52
CA ARG A 38 22.74 11.93 -7.46
C ARG A 38 23.21 13.25 -6.85
N ASP A 39 22.29 14.01 -6.26
CA ASP A 39 22.59 15.27 -5.59
C ASP A 39 23.57 15.07 -4.45
N ARG A 40 23.40 14.01 -3.68
CA ARG A 40 24.30 13.66 -2.59
C ARG A 40 25.69 13.30 -3.10
N ALA A 41 25.77 12.54 -4.20
CA ALA A 41 27.05 12.17 -4.81
C ALA A 41 27.78 13.40 -5.35
N ASP A 42 27.06 14.33 -5.98
CA ASP A 42 27.63 15.57 -6.53
C ASP A 42 28.01 16.56 -5.43
N GLY A 43 27.27 16.55 -4.30
CA GLY A 43 27.47 17.45 -3.18
C GLY A 43 28.51 16.98 -2.16
N THR A 44 28.95 15.73 -2.20
CA THR A 44 29.83 15.15 -1.18
C THR A 44 31.22 15.82 -1.12
N ALA A 45 31.71 16.35 -2.23
CA ALA A 45 33.00 17.03 -2.27
C ALA A 45 32.97 18.37 -1.53
N ASP A 46 31.81 19.04 -1.52
CA ASP A 46 31.61 20.35 -0.92
C ASP A 46 31.07 20.27 0.51
N ASP A 47 30.49 19.16 0.88
CA ASP A 47 29.76 18.97 2.16
C ASP A 47 30.58 18.24 3.22
N GLU A 48 31.87 18.01 3.03
CA GLU A 48 32.72 17.32 4.01
C GLU A 48 32.73 17.99 5.39
N HIS A 49 32.35 19.25 5.45
CA HIS A 49 32.36 20.04 6.68
C HIS A 49 30.98 20.52 7.12
N ASP A 50 29.90 20.04 6.48
CA ASP A 50 28.57 20.46 6.85
C ASP A 50 28.05 19.59 8.01
N PRO A 51 27.89 20.18 9.21
CA PRO A 51 27.33 19.43 10.34
C PRO A 51 25.84 19.09 10.14
N GLU A 52 25.23 19.59 9.06
CA GLU A 52 23.84 19.38 8.71
C GLU A 52 23.60 18.35 7.61
N GLY A 53 24.50 17.37 7.43
CA GLY A 53 24.26 16.22 6.56
C GLY A 53 23.05 15.39 6.98
N THR A 54 22.54 15.64 8.20
CA THR A 54 21.36 15.03 8.79
C THR A 54 20.06 15.32 8.01
N PRO A 55 19.78 16.53 7.47
CA PRO A 55 18.54 16.78 6.73
C PRO A 55 18.36 15.90 5.50
N LEU A 56 19.42 15.67 4.73
CA LEU A 56 19.37 14.83 3.55
C LEU A 56 19.12 13.36 3.91
N SER A 57 19.78 12.86 4.96
CA SER A 57 19.56 11.51 5.46
C SER A 57 18.15 11.33 6.02
N ALA A 58 17.62 12.34 6.72
CA ALA A 58 16.26 12.31 7.24
C ALA A 58 15.25 12.30 6.10
N GLU A 59 15.48 13.10 5.05
CA GLU A 59 14.63 13.13 3.87
C GLU A 59 14.63 11.79 3.14
N TRP A 60 15.82 11.20 2.93
CA TRP A 60 15.96 9.87 2.36
C TRP A 60 15.17 8.83 3.15
N SER A 61 15.35 8.80 4.47
CA SER A 61 14.69 7.83 5.35
C SER A 61 13.17 7.96 5.29
N ARG A 62 12.66 9.20 5.25
CA ARG A 62 11.22 9.45 5.15
C ARG A 62 10.68 8.96 3.81
N MET A 63 11.36 9.27 2.72
CA MET A 63 10.95 8.84 1.38
C MET A 63 11.04 7.32 1.22
N ALA A 64 12.08 6.70 1.75
CA ALA A 64 12.23 5.25 1.74
C ALA A 64 11.11 4.57 2.53
N GLY A 65 10.71 5.14 3.67
CA GLY A 65 9.59 4.65 4.45
C GLY A 65 8.27 4.72 3.68
N VAL A 66 8.02 5.83 2.98
CA VAL A 66 6.83 5.97 2.13
C VAL A 66 6.87 4.94 0.99
N ARG A 67 8.05 4.72 0.40
CA ARG A 67 8.21 3.74 -0.68
C ARG A 67 7.88 2.32 -0.21
N GLU A 68 8.30 1.95 1.00
CA GLU A 68 7.94 0.67 1.60
C GLU A 68 6.44 0.54 1.81
N ALA A 69 5.79 1.60 2.29
CA ALA A 69 4.33 1.62 2.47
C ALA A 69 3.61 1.43 1.14
N LEU A 70 4.10 2.06 0.07
CA LEU A 70 3.54 1.88 -1.28
C LEU A 70 3.71 0.45 -1.77
N THR A 71 4.85 -0.18 -1.51
CA THR A 71 5.08 -1.58 -1.85
C THR A 71 4.07 -2.49 -1.16
N ARG A 72 3.81 -2.27 0.12
CA ARG A 72 2.79 -3.03 0.86
C ARG A 72 1.40 -2.83 0.25
N SER A 73 1.06 -1.58 -0.09
CA SER A 73 -0.23 -1.26 -0.74
C SER A 73 -0.38 -1.97 -2.07
N LEU A 74 0.68 -2.03 -2.89
CA LEU A 74 0.66 -2.75 -4.15
C LEU A 74 0.36 -4.23 -3.94
N HIS A 75 1.03 -4.86 -2.98
CA HIS A 75 0.80 -6.28 -2.65
C HIS A 75 -0.64 -6.51 -2.17
N GLU A 76 -1.16 -5.64 -1.33
CA GLU A 76 -2.53 -5.73 -0.83
C GLU A 76 -3.56 -5.60 -1.96
N LEU A 77 -3.34 -4.67 -2.88
CA LEU A 77 -4.23 -4.45 -4.02
C LEU A 77 -4.21 -5.63 -4.98
N GLU A 78 -3.02 -6.17 -5.28
CA GLU A 78 -2.87 -7.36 -6.11
C GLU A 78 -3.57 -8.57 -5.47
N ALA A 79 -3.37 -8.77 -4.18
CA ALA A 79 -4.01 -9.85 -3.44
C ALA A 79 -5.54 -9.71 -3.43
N ALA A 80 -6.04 -8.48 -3.29
CA ALA A 80 -7.48 -8.22 -3.34
C ALA A 80 -8.07 -8.59 -4.70
N ARG A 81 -7.38 -8.25 -5.79
CA ARG A 81 -7.82 -8.61 -7.14
C ARG A 81 -7.82 -10.14 -7.35
N GLU A 82 -6.82 -10.82 -6.82
CA GLU A 82 -6.76 -12.28 -6.89
C GLU A 82 -7.93 -12.91 -6.15
N ARG A 83 -8.26 -12.43 -4.96
CA ARG A 83 -9.42 -12.91 -4.19
C ARG A 83 -10.73 -12.67 -4.95
N LEU A 84 -10.83 -11.52 -5.60
CA LEU A 84 -12.00 -11.18 -6.39
C LEU A 84 -12.17 -12.16 -7.55
N GLY A 85 -11.09 -12.47 -8.26
CA GLY A 85 -11.09 -13.44 -9.34
C GLY A 85 -11.38 -14.87 -8.88
N ALA A 86 -10.95 -15.23 -7.69
CA ALA A 86 -11.14 -16.57 -7.11
C ALA A 86 -12.48 -16.72 -6.39
N GLY A 87 -13.25 -15.62 -6.20
CA GLY A 87 -14.54 -15.66 -5.54
C GLY A 87 -14.52 -15.48 -4.03
N GLY A 88 -13.35 -15.24 -3.44
CA GLY A 88 -13.22 -15.07 -1.99
C GLY A 88 -13.25 -13.63 -1.50
N TYR A 89 -13.38 -12.68 -2.41
CA TYR A 89 -13.43 -11.27 -2.04
C TYR A 89 -14.69 -10.96 -1.22
N GLY A 90 -14.50 -10.21 -0.14
CA GLY A 90 -15.60 -9.80 0.73
C GLY A 90 -15.89 -10.75 1.89
N ASP A 91 -15.27 -11.93 1.90
CA ASP A 91 -15.37 -12.86 3.00
C ASP A 91 -14.16 -12.75 3.91
N CYS A 92 -14.40 -12.73 5.21
CA CYS A 92 -13.30 -12.67 6.18
C CYS A 92 -12.43 -13.92 6.05
N ALA A 93 -11.14 -13.73 5.87
CA ALA A 93 -10.18 -14.83 5.73
C ALA A 93 -10.08 -15.70 6.98
N ARG A 94 -10.51 -15.16 8.12
CA ARG A 94 -10.38 -15.86 9.40
C ARG A 94 -11.65 -16.55 9.85
N CYS A 95 -12.78 -15.86 9.83
CA CYS A 95 -14.04 -16.42 10.33
C CYS A 95 -15.03 -16.80 9.24
N GLY A 96 -14.77 -16.43 7.98
CA GLY A 96 -15.65 -16.75 6.85
C GLY A 96 -16.90 -15.88 6.75
N ARG A 97 -17.15 -15.00 7.72
CA ARG A 97 -18.30 -14.11 7.68
C ARG A 97 -18.07 -12.97 6.70
N PRO A 98 -19.14 -12.36 6.18
CA PRO A 98 -18.97 -11.18 5.32
C PRO A 98 -18.25 -10.04 6.03
N ILE A 99 -17.34 -9.40 5.32
CA ILE A 99 -16.64 -8.21 5.84
C ILE A 99 -17.60 -7.03 5.94
N GLY A 100 -18.53 -6.92 5.00
CA GLY A 100 -19.52 -5.86 4.96
C GLY A 100 -19.17 -4.75 3.98
N ALA A 101 -20.20 -4.23 3.31
CA ALA A 101 -20.03 -3.22 2.26
C ALA A 101 -19.39 -1.92 2.77
N ALA A 102 -19.77 -1.47 3.97
CA ALA A 102 -19.23 -0.23 4.53
C ALA A 102 -17.73 -0.32 4.76
N ARG A 103 -17.27 -1.44 5.34
CA ARG A 103 -15.83 -1.64 5.58
C ARG A 103 -15.06 -1.79 4.28
N LEU A 104 -15.60 -2.51 3.30
CA LEU A 104 -14.97 -2.69 1.99
C LEU A 104 -14.92 -1.39 1.19
N THR A 105 -15.92 -0.51 1.35
CA THR A 105 -15.88 0.81 0.74
C THR A 105 -14.75 1.65 1.32
N ALA A 106 -14.57 1.61 2.63
CA ALA A 106 -13.50 2.33 3.32
C ALA A 106 -12.13 1.68 3.10
N ARG A 107 -12.07 0.34 3.09
CA ARG A 107 -10.84 -0.43 2.89
C ARG A 107 -11.07 -1.57 1.90
N PRO A 108 -10.96 -1.29 0.60
CA PRO A 108 -11.22 -2.32 -0.43
C PRO A 108 -10.29 -3.54 -0.36
N THR A 109 -9.14 -3.40 0.28
CA THR A 109 -8.16 -4.48 0.44
C THR A 109 -8.34 -5.25 1.75
N ALA A 110 -9.35 -4.95 2.55
CA ALA A 110 -9.58 -5.62 3.82
C ALA A 110 -9.77 -7.12 3.64
N GLU A 111 -9.05 -7.90 4.41
CA GLU A 111 -9.14 -9.37 4.43
C GLU A 111 -9.90 -9.89 5.63
N LEU A 112 -10.03 -9.06 6.67
CA LEU A 112 -10.66 -9.42 7.92
C LEU A 112 -11.88 -8.56 8.19
N CYS A 113 -12.92 -9.15 8.80
CA CYS A 113 -14.02 -8.37 9.33
C CYS A 113 -13.50 -7.54 10.50
N ILE A 114 -14.30 -6.56 10.93
CA ILE A 114 -13.86 -5.64 12.00
C ILE A 114 -13.55 -6.38 13.31
N ASP A 115 -14.34 -7.41 13.64
CA ASP A 115 -14.12 -8.18 14.86
C ASP A 115 -12.80 -8.95 14.83
N CYS A 116 -12.52 -9.63 13.72
CA CYS A 116 -11.25 -10.35 13.57
C CYS A 116 -10.05 -9.40 13.50
N ALA A 117 -10.22 -8.24 12.86
CA ALA A 117 -9.16 -7.22 12.80
C ALA A 117 -8.84 -6.70 14.21
N ARG A 118 -9.86 -6.42 15.01
CA ARG A 118 -9.68 -5.98 16.39
C ARG A 118 -8.98 -7.03 17.25
N ARG A 119 -9.34 -8.30 17.08
CA ARG A 119 -8.69 -9.39 17.80
C ARG A 119 -7.22 -9.54 17.42
N ALA A 120 -6.92 -9.41 16.12
CA ALA A 120 -5.53 -9.45 15.65
C ALA A 120 -4.71 -8.30 16.23
N GLU A 121 -5.30 -7.11 16.30
CA GLU A 121 -4.68 -5.93 16.86
C GLU A 121 -4.41 -6.08 18.36
N SER A 122 -5.37 -6.63 19.10
CA SER A 122 -5.23 -6.91 20.53
C SER A 122 -4.07 -7.86 20.84
N ARG A 123 -3.84 -8.84 19.96
CA ARG A 123 -2.75 -9.81 20.13
C ARG A 123 -1.36 -9.21 19.93
N ARG A 124 -1.27 -8.10 19.19
CA ARG A 124 0.00 -7.40 18.95
C ARG A 124 0.40 -6.51 20.11
N ARG A 125 -0.52 -6.22 21.02
CA ARG A 125 -0.26 -5.49 22.24
C ARG A 125 0.07 -6.47 23.35
#